data_3733ee6e193de6be5443a50f0d2c3911
#
_entry.id   3733ee6e193de6be5443a50f0d2c3911
#
_cell.length_a   1.000
_cell.length_b   1.000
_cell.length_c   1.000
_cell.angle_alpha   90.00
_cell.angle_beta   90.00
_cell.angle_gamma   90.00
#
_symmetry.space_group_name_H-M   'P 1'
#
loop_
_entity.id
_entity.type
_entity.pdbx_description
1 polymer ?
#
loop_
_entity_poly.entity_id
_entity_poly.type
_entity_poly.pdbx_seq_one_letter_code
_entity_poly.pdbx_strand_id
1 'polypeptide(L)'
;HLSILIENMRREGYELQVSKPEVIVKEIDGVRCEPVERVQIDVPEENTGAVMESIGARKGEMLDMINNGSGQVRLIFNVPARGLIGYTTEFLTLTRGYGIINHTFDSYQPMQPGQVGGRRQGVLVSMETGKASTYGIMGVEDRGTIFVEPGTEIYEGMIVGEHTRENDITVNITKVKQATNIRSANKDQTSVIKKPRIMTLEESLEYLNDDEYCEV
;
A
#
# COMPACT_ATOMS: atom_id res chain seq x y z
N HIS A 1 -12.79 6.98 7.56
CA HIS A 1 -13.07 8.22 8.31
C HIS A 1 -11.82 9.04 8.63
N LEU A 2 -10.66 8.39 8.88
CA LEU A 2 -9.41 9.09 9.16
C LEU A 2 -8.95 9.95 7.98
N SER A 3 -9.04 9.45 6.75
CA SER A 3 -8.68 10.18 5.54
C SER A 3 -9.49 11.47 5.36
N ILE A 4 -10.78 11.43 5.68
CA ILE A 4 -11.67 12.61 5.64
C ILE A 4 -11.23 13.66 6.67
N LEU A 5 -10.88 13.23 7.88
CA LEU A 5 -10.38 14.14 8.91
C LEU A 5 -9.06 14.82 8.47
N ILE A 6 -8.12 14.02 7.99
CA ILE A 6 -6.83 14.50 7.50
C ILE A 6 -7.01 15.50 6.34
N GLU A 7 -7.87 15.18 5.36
CA GLU A 7 -8.18 16.09 4.26
C GLU A 7 -8.78 17.43 4.73
N ASN A 8 -9.66 17.40 5.73
CA ASN A 8 -10.22 18.62 6.29
C ASN A 8 -9.13 19.45 7.02
N MET A 9 -8.26 18.80 7.79
CA MET A 9 -7.15 19.47 8.48
C MET A 9 -6.18 20.11 7.47
N ARG A 10 -5.84 19.40 6.39
CA ARG A 10 -5.00 19.93 5.33
C ARG A 10 -5.60 21.17 4.67
N ARG A 11 -6.90 21.14 4.40
CA ARG A 11 -7.63 22.30 3.81
C ARG A 11 -7.64 23.52 4.72
N GLU A 12 -7.58 23.31 6.03
CA GLU A 12 -7.48 24.37 7.03
C GLU A 12 -6.02 24.86 7.24
N GLY A 13 -5.05 24.26 6.54
CA GLY A 13 -3.64 24.65 6.57
C GLY A 13 -2.82 24.00 7.70
N TYR A 14 -3.30 22.91 8.30
CA TYR A 14 -2.51 22.14 9.23
C TYR A 14 -1.52 21.24 8.49
N GLU A 15 -0.28 21.25 8.96
CA GLU A 15 0.77 20.29 8.57
C GLU A 15 0.86 19.21 9.62
N LEU A 16 0.81 17.94 9.22
CA LEU A 16 0.85 16.80 10.14
C LEU A 16 1.51 15.58 9.51
N GLN A 17 1.99 14.70 10.36
CA GLN A 17 2.52 13.41 9.98
C GLN A 17 1.63 12.31 10.55
N VAL A 18 1.33 11.32 9.75
CA VAL A 18 0.46 10.20 10.13
C VAL A 18 1.22 8.89 9.92
N SER A 19 1.31 8.07 10.96
CA SER A 19 1.84 6.72 10.88
C SER A 19 0.77 5.73 10.40
N LYS A 20 1.21 4.51 10.10
CA LYS A 20 0.30 3.40 9.84
C LYS A 20 -0.66 3.21 11.01
N PRO A 21 -1.96 2.99 10.75
CA PRO A 21 -2.93 2.70 11.80
C PRO A 21 -2.57 1.40 12.55
N GLU A 22 -2.65 1.45 13.87
CA GLU A 22 -2.42 0.29 14.74
C GLU A 22 -3.72 -0.16 15.41
N VAL A 23 -3.85 -1.47 15.62
CA VAL A 23 -4.97 -2.02 16.37
C VAL A 23 -4.73 -1.90 17.88
N ILE A 24 -5.80 -1.67 18.63
CA ILE A 24 -5.73 -1.59 20.09
C ILE A 24 -5.64 -3.01 20.65
N VAL A 25 -4.47 -3.36 21.18
CA VAL A 25 -4.24 -4.63 21.88
C VAL A 25 -4.64 -4.47 23.34
N LYS A 26 -5.31 -5.48 23.91
CA LYS A 26 -5.71 -5.54 25.33
C LYS A 26 -5.06 -6.74 26.02
N GLU A 27 -4.83 -6.60 27.30
CA GLU A 27 -4.46 -7.72 28.16
C GLU A 27 -5.73 -8.25 28.85
N ILE A 28 -6.05 -9.51 28.64
CA ILE A 28 -7.21 -10.18 29.23
C ILE A 28 -6.68 -11.43 29.93
N ASP A 29 -6.88 -11.52 31.23
CA ASP A 29 -6.40 -12.64 32.06
C ASP A 29 -4.91 -12.94 31.90
N GLY A 30 -4.07 -11.89 31.75
CA GLY A 30 -2.62 -12.01 31.55
C GLY A 30 -2.20 -12.43 30.13
N VAL A 31 -3.14 -12.50 29.18
CA VAL A 31 -2.87 -12.83 27.77
C VAL A 31 -3.08 -11.59 26.90
N ARG A 32 -2.11 -11.31 26.04
CA ARG A 32 -2.26 -10.24 25.03
C ARG A 32 -3.28 -10.67 23.97
N CYS A 33 -4.33 -9.91 23.86
CA CYS A 33 -5.43 -10.15 22.92
C CYS A 33 -5.54 -9.04 21.90
N GLU A 34 -5.79 -9.41 20.66
CA GLU A 34 -6.04 -8.50 19.55
C GLU A 34 -7.51 -8.54 19.11
N PRO A 35 -8.05 -7.44 18.55
CA PRO A 35 -9.40 -7.45 18.02
C PRO A 35 -9.48 -8.34 16.77
N VAL A 36 -10.51 -9.16 16.73
CA VAL A 36 -10.85 -10.02 15.60
C VAL A 36 -12.19 -9.55 15.03
N GLU A 37 -12.26 -9.48 13.72
CA GLU A 37 -13.44 -9.06 13.00
C GLU A 37 -14.06 -10.23 12.24
N ARG A 38 -15.38 -10.27 12.22
CA ARG A 38 -16.14 -11.15 11.35
C ARG A 38 -16.27 -10.48 9.99
N VAL A 39 -15.72 -11.14 8.99
CA VAL A 39 -15.66 -10.66 7.61
C VAL A 39 -16.59 -11.49 6.74
N GLN A 40 -17.51 -10.82 6.07
CA GLN A 40 -18.38 -11.43 5.06
C GLN A 40 -17.96 -10.93 3.69
N ILE A 41 -17.69 -11.85 2.79
CA ILE A 41 -17.23 -11.58 1.43
C ILE A 41 -18.17 -12.24 0.43
N ASP A 42 -18.72 -11.46 -0.49
CA ASP A 42 -19.49 -11.96 -1.62
C ASP A 42 -18.66 -11.76 -2.90
N VAL A 43 -18.32 -12.86 -3.58
CA VAL A 43 -17.46 -12.84 -4.78
C VAL A 43 -17.96 -13.80 -5.87
N PRO A 44 -17.65 -13.53 -7.15
CA PRO A 44 -17.82 -14.51 -8.21
C PRO A 44 -17.05 -15.80 -7.90
N GLU A 45 -17.61 -16.94 -8.25
CA GLU A 45 -17.04 -18.26 -7.95
C GLU A 45 -15.58 -18.38 -8.45
N GLU A 46 -15.25 -17.78 -9.60
CA GLU A 46 -13.90 -17.78 -10.18
C GLU A 46 -12.85 -17.07 -9.29
N ASN A 47 -13.26 -16.12 -8.44
CA ASN A 47 -12.36 -15.36 -7.57
C ASN A 47 -12.21 -15.98 -6.17
N THR A 48 -13.02 -16.99 -5.82
CA THR A 48 -13.07 -17.59 -4.47
C THR A 48 -11.72 -18.07 -4.00
N GLY A 49 -10.98 -18.81 -4.84
CA GLY A 49 -9.67 -19.36 -4.49
C GLY A 49 -8.63 -18.28 -4.15
N ALA A 50 -8.55 -17.23 -4.98
CA ALA A 50 -7.61 -16.13 -4.75
C ALA A 50 -7.92 -15.35 -3.47
N VAL A 51 -9.21 -15.12 -3.18
CA VAL A 51 -9.65 -14.45 -1.95
C VAL A 51 -9.36 -15.30 -0.71
N MET A 52 -9.62 -16.61 -0.78
CA MET A 52 -9.32 -17.53 0.34
C MET A 52 -7.81 -17.57 0.64
N GLU A 53 -6.97 -17.63 -0.37
CA GLU A 53 -5.51 -17.59 -0.21
C GLU A 53 -5.05 -16.26 0.41
N SER A 54 -5.54 -15.14 -0.09
CA SER A 54 -5.20 -13.80 0.39
C SER A 54 -5.62 -13.58 1.85
N ILE A 55 -6.85 -13.96 2.23
CA ILE A 55 -7.33 -13.88 3.61
C ILE A 55 -6.58 -14.86 4.52
N GLY A 56 -6.28 -16.06 4.05
CA GLY A 56 -5.48 -17.06 4.80
C GLY A 56 -4.08 -16.55 5.11
N ALA A 57 -3.41 -15.89 4.15
CA ALA A 57 -2.11 -15.25 4.37
C ALA A 57 -2.15 -14.14 5.43
N ARG A 58 -3.34 -13.54 5.64
CA ARG A 58 -3.63 -12.52 6.65
C ARG A 58 -4.18 -13.09 7.97
N LYS A 59 -3.97 -14.39 8.20
CA LYS A 59 -4.41 -15.14 9.40
C LYS A 59 -5.93 -15.21 9.55
N GLY A 60 -6.66 -15.10 8.46
CA GLY A 60 -8.11 -15.32 8.47
C GLY A 60 -8.45 -16.79 8.61
N GLU A 61 -9.37 -17.09 9.52
CA GLU A 61 -9.95 -18.42 9.73
C GLU A 61 -11.32 -18.48 9.06
N MET A 62 -11.50 -19.39 8.12
CA MET A 62 -12.76 -19.58 7.43
C MET A 62 -13.77 -20.27 8.36
N LEU A 63 -14.93 -19.64 8.54
CA LEU A 63 -16.02 -20.16 9.33
C LEU A 63 -17.07 -20.87 8.46
N ASP A 64 -17.39 -20.30 7.31
CA ASP A 64 -18.44 -20.83 6.43
C ASP A 64 -18.23 -20.41 4.97
N MET A 65 -18.80 -21.21 4.07
CA MET A 65 -18.81 -20.94 2.64
C MET A 65 -20.16 -21.35 2.06
N ILE A 66 -20.91 -20.40 1.54
CA ILE A 66 -22.26 -20.59 1.03
C ILE A 66 -22.26 -20.34 -0.48
N ASN A 67 -22.50 -21.40 -1.26
CA ASN A 67 -22.70 -21.30 -2.70
C ASN A 67 -24.21 -21.41 -3.02
N ASN A 68 -24.78 -20.31 -3.50
CA ASN A 68 -26.21 -20.22 -3.81
C ASN A 68 -26.54 -20.69 -5.24
N GLY A 69 -25.57 -21.22 -5.98
CA GLY A 69 -25.78 -21.68 -7.38
C GLY A 69 -26.05 -20.56 -8.40
N SER A 70 -25.90 -19.30 -7.99
CA SER A 70 -26.09 -18.11 -8.84
C SER A 70 -24.79 -17.62 -9.49
N GLY A 71 -23.68 -18.37 -9.34
CA GLY A 71 -22.34 -17.94 -9.73
C GLY A 71 -21.67 -16.99 -8.73
N GLN A 72 -22.31 -16.73 -7.57
CA GLN A 72 -21.77 -15.96 -6.46
C GLN A 72 -21.60 -16.86 -5.24
N VAL A 73 -20.47 -16.69 -4.57
CA VAL A 73 -20.12 -17.42 -3.34
C VAL A 73 -19.97 -16.43 -2.20
N ARG A 74 -20.60 -16.74 -1.07
CA ARG A 74 -20.42 -16.02 0.20
C ARG A 74 -19.43 -16.76 1.07
N LEU A 75 -18.40 -16.06 1.49
CA LEU A 75 -17.37 -16.53 2.41
C LEU A 75 -17.48 -15.77 3.74
N ILE A 76 -17.36 -16.48 4.84
CA ILE A 76 -17.40 -15.91 6.19
C ILE A 76 -16.08 -16.29 6.89
N PHE A 77 -15.37 -15.28 7.38
CA PHE A 77 -14.10 -15.46 8.08
C PHE A 77 -14.09 -14.73 9.43
N ASN A 78 -13.27 -15.22 10.35
CA ASN A 78 -12.73 -14.42 11.43
C ASN A 78 -11.31 -14.00 11.05
N VAL A 79 -11.05 -12.70 11.08
CA VAL A 79 -9.75 -12.15 10.66
C VAL A 79 -9.25 -11.17 11.73
N PRO A 80 -7.98 -11.26 12.17
CA PRO A 80 -7.42 -10.23 13.02
C PRO A 80 -7.53 -8.85 12.34
N ALA A 81 -8.03 -7.84 13.07
CA ALA A 81 -8.29 -6.51 12.50
C ALA A 81 -7.04 -5.89 11.83
N ARG A 82 -5.84 -6.17 12.37
CA ARG A 82 -4.57 -5.76 11.74
C ARG A 82 -4.36 -6.37 10.34
N GLY A 83 -4.95 -7.52 10.06
CA GLY A 83 -4.90 -8.18 8.75
C GLY A 83 -5.82 -7.52 7.71
N LEU A 84 -6.79 -6.73 8.13
CA LEU A 84 -7.71 -6.01 7.24
C LEU A 84 -7.21 -4.61 6.86
N ILE A 85 -6.19 -4.10 7.56
CA ILE A 85 -5.57 -2.81 7.20
C ILE A 85 -4.95 -2.94 5.81
N GLY A 86 -5.36 -2.08 4.88
CA GLY A 86 -4.91 -2.07 3.49
C GLY A 86 -5.45 -3.23 2.64
N TYR A 87 -6.37 -4.05 3.15
CA TYR A 87 -6.89 -5.19 2.40
C TYR A 87 -7.89 -4.80 1.31
N THR A 88 -8.62 -3.72 1.50
CA THR A 88 -9.68 -3.30 0.56
C THR A 88 -9.17 -3.09 -0.85
N THR A 89 -8.03 -2.45 -1.02
CA THR A 89 -7.41 -2.19 -2.34
C THR A 89 -6.95 -3.49 -3.00
N GLU A 90 -6.31 -4.39 -2.26
CA GLU A 90 -5.93 -5.72 -2.74
C GLU A 90 -7.17 -6.54 -3.15
N PHE A 91 -8.20 -6.55 -2.31
CA PHE A 91 -9.44 -7.25 -2.55
C PHE A 91 -10.16 -6.78 -3.83
N LEU A 92 -10.25 -5.47 -4.04
CA LEU A 92 -10.84 -4.92 -5.26
C LEU A 92 -10.04 -5.32 -6.51
N THR A 93 -8.71 -5.37 -6.41
CA THR A 93 -7.85 -5.84 -7.49
C THR A 93 -8.06 -7.33 -7.78
N LEU A 94 -8.06 -8.18 -6.76
CA LEU A 94 -8.29 -9.63 -6.88
C LEU A 94 -9.65 -9.96 -7.48
N THR A 95 -10.67 -9.17 -7.15
CA THR A 95 -12.05 -9.38 -7.60
C THR A 95 -12.44 -8.55 -8.82
N ARG A 96 -11.49 -7.80 -9.41
CA ARG A 96 -11.74 -6.87 -10.52
C ARG A 96 -12.88 -5.89 -10.25
N GLY A 97 -13.06 -5.51 -8.97
CA GLY A 97 -14.12 -4.62 -8.50
C GLY A 97 -15.50 -5.29 -8.33
N TYR A 98 -15.66 -6.57 -8.62
CA TYR A 98 -16.96 -7.29 -8.49
C TYR A 98 -17.23 -7.84 -7.10
N GLY A 99 -16.22 -7.89 -6.22
CA GLY A 99 -16.39 -8.39 -4.86
C GLY A 99 -16.98 -7.35 -3.92
N ILE A 100 -17.73 -7.83 -2.93
CA ILE A 100 -18.27 -7.04 -1.83
C ILE A 100 -17.67 -7.58 -0.55
N ILE A 101 -17.10 -6.70 0.27
CA ILE A 101 -16.55 -7.04 1.58
C ILE A 101 -17.22 -6.18 2.66
N ASN A 102 -17.68 -6.85 3.71
CA ASN A 102 -18.19 -6.21 4.91
C ASN A 102 -17.52 -6.85 6.12
N HIS A 103 -17.18 -6.05 7.11
CA HIS A 103 -16.58 -6.55 8.34
C HIS A 103 -17.14 -5.82 9.56
N THR A 104 -17.23 -6.54 10.65
CA THR A 104 -17.70 -6.03 11.94
C THR A 104 -16.88 -6.62 13.06
N PHE A 105 -16.66 -5.86 14.13
CA PHE A 105 -16.00 -6.37 15.32
C PHE A 105 -16.73 -7.61 15.87
N ASP A 106 -16.01 -8.68 16.14
CA ASP A 106 -16.52 -9.91 16.74
C ASP A 106 -16.08 -10.02 18.21
N SER A 107 -14.78 -10.14 18.45
CA SER A 107 -14.24 -10.41 19.79
C SER A 107 -12.77 -10.03 19.91
N TYR A 108 -12.27 -10.02 21.15
CA TYR A 108 -10.85 -10.03 21.43
C TYR A 108 -10.37 -11.46 21.59
N GLN A 109 -9.34 -11.85 20.85
CA GLN A 109 -8.76 -13.21 20.88
C GLN A 109 -7.25 -13.11 21.13
N PRO A 110 -6.62 -14.17 21.66
CA PRO A 110 -5.19 -14.21 21.84
C PRO A 110 -4.44 -13.82 20.58
N MET A 111 -3.50 -12.89 20.72
CA MET A 111 -2.75 -12.35 19.59
C MET A 111 -1.98 -13.43 18.88
N GLN A 112 -2.21 -13.61 17.59
CA GLN A 112 -1.47 -14.58 16.78
C GLN A 112 -0.04 -14.07 16.52
N PRO A 113 0.98 -14.96 16.64
CA PRO A 113 2.36 -14.58 16.41
C PRO A 113 2.63 -14.23 14.95
N GLY A 114 3.60 -13.35 14.75
CA GLY A 114 4.08 -12.95 13.43
C GLY A 114 3.38 -11.72 12.87
N GLN A 115 4.00 -11.19 11.85
CA GLN A 115 3.49 -10.04 11.10
C GLN A 115 2.31 -10.48 10.23
N VAL A 116 1.28 -9.64 10.12
CA VAL A 116 0.07 -9.92 9.35
C VAL A 116 -0.20 -8.76 8.43
N GLY A 117 -0.32 -9.04 7.14
CA GLY A 117 -0.48 -7.98 6.14
C GLY A 117 0.81 -7.15 5.97
N GLY A 118 0.66 -6.00 5.33
CA GLY A 118 1.78 -5.10 5.03
C GLY A 118 2.40 -5.37 3.66
N ARG A 119 3.16 -4.41 3.21
CA ARG A 119 3.90 -4.46 1.97
C ARG A 119 5.06 -5.46 2.09
N ARG A 120 5.24 -6.30 1.09
CA ARG A 120 6.39 -7.22 0.99
C ARG A 120 7.58 -6.58 0.27
N GLN A 121 7.29 -5.66 -0.65
CA GLN A 121 8.30 -4.99 -1.45
C GLN A 121 8.93 -3.84 -0.69
N GLY A 122 10.23 -3.63 -0.91
CA GLY A 122 10.94 -2.49 -0.40
C GLY A 122 10.57 -1.19 -1.10
N VAL A 123 11.19 -0.10 -0.69
CA VAL A 123 11.00 1.24 -1.27
C VAL A 123 12.25 1.78 -1.93
N LEU A 124 12.02 2.72 -2.84
CA LEU A 124 13.03 3.60 -3.40
C LEU A 124 13.03 4.88 -2.56
N VAL A 125 14.12 5.13 -1.84
CA VAL A 125 14.27 6.30 -0.95
C VAL A 125 15.18 7.32 -1.62
N SER A 126 14.77 8.59 -1.65
CA SER A 126 15.65 9.65 -2.19
C SER A 126 16.85 9.87 -1.29
N MET A 127 18.04 9.92 -1.90
CA MET A 127 19.29 10.21 -1.20
C MET A 127 19.67 11.70 -1.20
N GLU A 128 18.92 12.54 -1.89
CA GLU A 128 19.20 13.98 -2.03
C GLU A 128 17.91 14.79 -2.05
N THR A 129 18.01 16.03 -1.58
CA THR A 129 16.95 17.04 -1.68
C THR A 129 17.09 17.80 -3.00
N GLY A 130 15.97 18.04 -3.70
CA GLY A 130 15.95 18.77 -4.96
C GLY A 130 14.70 18.50 -5.78
N LYS A 131 14.76 18.71 -7.08
CA LYS A 131 13.65 18.42 -8.00
C LYS A 131 13.90 17.12 -8.75
N ALA A 132 12.88 16.26 -8.78
CA ALA A 132 12.91 15.06 -9.59
C ALA A 132 13.10 15.43 -11.06
N SER A 133 14.09 14.84 -11.72
CA SER A 133 14.36 15.07 -13.12
C SER A 133 13.97 13.87 -13.98
N THR A 134 13.57 14.11 -15.23
CA THR A 134 13.29 13.03 -16.19
C THR A 134 14.49 12.09 -16.33
N TYR A 135 15.71 12.64 -16.37
CA TYR A 135 16.93 11.86 -16.49
C TYR A 135 17.21 11.00 -15.25
N GLY A 136 16.99 11.55 -14.05
CA GLY A 136 17.12 10.83 -12.79
C GLY A 136 16.12 9.69 -12.67
N ILE A 137 14.85 9.96 -13.01
CA ILE A 137 13.77 8.95 -13.01
C ILE A 137 14.09 7.81 -13.98
N MET A 138 14.48 8.11 -15.23
CA MET A 138 14.89 7.09 -16.22
C MET A 138 16.01 6.18 -15.71
N GLY A 139 16.91 6.70 -14.90
CA GLY A 139 18.02 5.93 -14.34
C GLY A 139 17.60 4.92 -13.28
N VAL A 140 16.37 5.01 -12.77
CA VAL A 140 15.88 4.17 -11.66
C VAL A 140 14.58 3.44 -11.97
N GLU A 141 13.85 3.77 -13.03
CA GLU A 141 12.54 3.18 -13.36
C GLU A 141 12.56 1.67 -13.65
N ASP A 142 13.73 1.09 -13.92
CA ASP A 142 13.90 -0.35 -14.05
C ASP A 142 14.01 -1.07 -12.70
N ARG A 143 14.23 -0.32 -11.62
CA ARG A 143 14.32 -0.85 -10.25
C ARG A 143 13.00 -0.93 -9.55
N GLY A 144 11.97 -0.22 -10.07
CA GLY A 144 10.66 -0.20 -9.43
C GLY A 144 9.65 0.73 -10.08
N THR A 145 8.54 0.93 -9.38
CA THR A 145 7.47 1.83 -9.78
C THR A 145 7.65 3.18 -9.11
N ILE A 146 7.76 4.25 -9.89
CA ILE A 146 7.98 5.61 -9.37
C ILE A 146 6.64 6.23 -8.95
N PHE A 147 6.65 7.01 -7.86
CA PHE A 147 5.47 7.66 -7.29
C PHE A 147 5.40 9.15 -7.56
N VAL A 148 6.45 9.75 -8.09
CA VAL A 148 6.57 11.19 -8.30
C VAL A 148 6.74 11.53 -9.78
N GLU A 149 6.23 12.69 -10.18
CA GLU A 149 6.39 13.22 -11.53
C GLU A 149 7.70 14.02 -11.66
N PRO A 150 8.24 14.18 -12.88
CA PRO A 150 9.33 15.13 -13.12
C PRO A 150 8.96 16.53 -12.68
N GLY A 151 9.86 17.20 -11.98
CA GLY A 151 9.65 18.56 -11.44
C GLY A 151 9.09 18.59 -10.02
N THR A 152 8.67 17.46 -9.47
CA THR A 152 8.25 17.35 -8.06
C THR A 152 9.42 17.68 -7.14
N GLU A 153 9.20 18.50 -6.13
CA GLU A 153 10.15 18.74 -5.06
C GLU A 153 10.22 17.53 -4.15
N ILE A 154 11.42 17.05 -3.91
CA ILE A 154 11.70 15.89 -3.07
C ILE A 154 12.78 16.26 -2.04
N TYR A 155 12.81 15.51 -0.95
CA TYR A 155 13.83 15.66 0.10
C TYR A 155 14.53 14.34 0.39
N GLU A 156 15.69 14.41 1.01
CA GLU A 156 16.44 13.24 1.45
C GLU A 156 15.60 12.44 2.46
N GLY A 157 15.47 11.13 2.23
CA GLY A 157 14.61 10.25 3.02
C GLY A 157 13.17 10.09 2.49
N MET A 158 12.75 10.89 1.52
CA MET A 158 11.42 10.75 0.90
C MET A 158 11.30 9.45 0.11
N ILE A 159 10.21 8.71 0.31
CA ILE A 159 9.87 7.55 -0.50
C ILE A 159 9.39 8.03 -1.87
N VAL A 160 10.12 7.67 -2.91
CA VAL A 160 9.87 8.12 -4.29
C VAL A 160 9.40 7.01 -5.22
N GLY A 161 9.33 5.78 -4.71
CA GLY A 161 8.85 4.63 -5.49
C GLY A 161 8.85 3.33 -4.69
N GLU A 162 8.26 2.30 -5.29
CA GLU A 162 8.27 0.92 -4.81
C GLU A 162 9.37 0.13 -5.50
N HIS A 163 10.19 -0.58 -4.73
CA HIS A 163 11.24 -1.43 -5.27
C HIS A 163 10.67 -2.76 -5.77
N THR A 164 11.26 -3.33 -6.80
CA THR A 164 10.86 -4.67 -7.31
C THR A 164 11.26 -5.83 -6.40
N ARG A 165 12.14 -5.57 -5.41
CA ARG A 165 12.62 -6.55 -4.43
C ARG A 165 12.14 -6.17 -3.03
N GLU A 166 12.33 -7.07 -2.06
CA GLU A 166 11.89 -6.87 -0.68
C GLU A 166 12.73 -5.86 0.13
N ASN A 167 13.93 -5.53 -0.33
CA ASN A 167 14.81 -4.59 0.37
C ASN A 167 14.66 -3.16 -0.12
N ASP A 168 14.77 -2.21 0.80
CA ASP A 168 14.83 -0.79 0.50
C ASP A 168 16.18 -0.42 -0.13
N ILE A 169 16.15 0.52 -1.04
CA ILE A 169 17.38 1.08 -1.64
C ILE A 169 17.28 2.60 -1.75
N THR A 170 18.41 3.26 -1.58
CA THR A 170 18.54 4.69 -1.85
C THR A 170 18.80 4.93 -3.34
N VAL A 171 18.16 5.95 -3.89
CA VAL A 171 18.24 6.33 -5.30
C VAL A 171 18.40 7.83 -5.43
N ASN A 172 19.03 8.26 -6.52
CA ASN A 172 19.15 9.67 -6.86
C ASN A 172 18.33 9.97 -8.13
N ILE A 173 17.16 10.59 -7.94
CA ILE A 173 16.26 11.01 -9.02
C ILE A 173 16.34 12.51 -9.33
N THR A 174 17.24 13.25 -8.64
CA THR A 174 17.49 14.67 -8.92
C THR A 174 18.55 14.89 -10.00
N LYS A 175 19.30 13.83 -10.38
CA LYS A 175 20.36 13.90 -11.38
C LYS A 175 19.89 14.52 -12.69
N VAL A 176 20.57 15.54 -13.15
CA VAL A 176 20.37 16.13 -14.47
C VAL A 176 21.44 15.63 -15.44
N LYS A 177 21.07 15.50 -16.71
CA LYS A 177 22.02 15.16 -17.76
C LYS A 177 23.05 16.29 -17.86
N GLN A 178 24.32 16.00 -17.65
CA GLN A 178 25.38 16.98 -17.87
C GLN A 178 25.44 17.31 -19.37
N ALA A 179 25.46 18.60 -19.70
CA ALA A 179 25.63 19.05 -21.05
C ALA A 179 27.08 18.72 -21.45
N THR A 180 27.27 17.71 -22.32
CA THR A 180 28.57 17.44 -22.95
C THR A 180 28.67 18.22 -24.25
N ASN A 181 29.84 18.87 -24.52
CA ASN A 181 30.07 19.62 -25.74
C ASN A 181 30.14 18.76 -27.02
N ILE A 182 29.96 17.44 -26.90
CA ILE A 182 29.91 16.53 -28.04
C ILE A 182 28.49 16.48 -28.54
N ARG A 183 28.17 17.27 -29.55
CA ARG A 183 26.98 17.13 -30.36
C ARG A 183 27.07 15.88 -31.21
N SER A 184 26.66 14.72 -30.72
CA SER A 184 26.33 13.61 -31.59
C SER A 184 25.07 14.01 -32.36
N ALA A 185 25.11 13.95 -33.69
CA ALA A 185 24.00 14.29 -34.58
C ALA A 185 22.79 13.31 -34.52
N ASN A 186 22.76 12.45 -33.52
CA ASN A 186 21.63 11.54 -33.26
C ASN A 186 20.61 12.23 -32.37
N LYS A 187 19.55 12.61 -33.03
CA LYS A 187 18.18 12.85 -32.54
C LYS A 187 18.06 12.84 -31.02
N ASP A 188 17.61 13.96 -30.46
CA ASP A 188 16.94 13.96 -29.16
C ASP A 188 15.83 12.91 -29.18
N GLN A 189 16.17 11.69 -28.75
CA GLN A 189 15.14 10.72 -28.40
C GLN A 189 14.37 11.36 -27.25
N THR A 190 13.14 11.69 -27.51
CA THR A 190 12.19 12.11 -26.48
C THR A 190 12.16 10.96 -25.48
N SER A 191 12.80 11.17 -24.35
CA SER A 191 12.94 10.17 -23.30
C SER A 191 11.55 9.96 -22.70
N VAL A 192 10.88 8.87 -23.06
CA VAL A 192 9.56 8.52 -22.54
C VAL A 192 9.80 7.72 -21.26
N ILE A 193 9.45 8.30 -20.12
CA ILE A 193 9.43 7.61 -18.82
C ILE A 193 8.09 6.84 -18.68
N LYS A 194 8.12 5.76 -17.89
CA LYS A 194 6.91 5.06 -17.49
C LYS A 194 6.03 6.01 -16.68
N LYS A 195 4.71 5.89 -16.84
CA LYS A 195 3.76 6.71 -16.07
C LYS A 195 3.93 6.42 -14.58
N PRO A 196 4.20 7.44 -13.73
CA PRO A 196 4.31 7.23 -12.30
C PRO A 196 2.95 6.83 -11.70
N ARG A 197 2.98 6.06 -10.61
CA ARG A 197 1.82 5.73 -9.79
C ARG A 197 1.62 6.84 -8.76
N ILE A 198 0.72 7.76 -9.02
CA ILE A 198 0.37 8.79 -8.05
C ILE A 198 -0.65 8.20 -7.08
N MET A 199 -0.30 8.16 -5.80
CA MET A 199 -1.17 7.63 -4.75
C MET A 199 -2.10 8.70 -4.20
N THR A 200 -3.33 8.31 -3.92
CA THR A 200 -4.24 9.10 -3.09
C THR A 200 -3.79 9.04 -1.62
N LEU A 201 -4.34 9.91 -0.78
CA LEU A 201 -4.07 9.87 0.66
C LEU A 201 -4.42 8.50 1.27
N GLU A 202 -5.56 7.93 0.89
CA GLU A 202 -5.98 6.60 1.38
C GLU A 202 -5.00 5.51 0.98
N GLU A 203 -4.61 5.47 -0.30
CA GLU A 203 -3.60 4.52 -0.79
C GLU A 203 -2.25 4.70 -0.09
N SER A 204 -1.85 5.95 0.19
CA SER A 204 -0.60 6.25 0.91
C SER A 204 -0.65 5.72 2.33
N LEU A 205 -1.75 5.94 3.07
CA LEU A 205 -1.92 5.42 4.44
C LEU A 205 -1.93 3.89 4.50
N GLU A 206 -2.51 3.23 3.49
CA GLU A 206 -2.51 1.76 3.38
C GLU A 206 -1.12 1.21 3.00
N TYR A 207 -0.32 2.00 2.29
CA TYR A 207 0.99 1.61 1.79
C TYR A 207 2.09 1.61 2.87
N LEU A 208 1.94 2.41 3.93
CA LEU A 208 2.95 2.59 4.99
C LEU A 208 3.32 1.28 5.70
N ASN A 209 4.59 1.15 6.00
CA ASN A 209 5.10 0.23 7.02
C ASN A 209 5.19 0.91 8.40
N ASP A 210 5.56 0.14 9.43
CA ASP A 210 5.50 0.58 10.84
C ASP A 210 6.50 1.70 11.16
N ASP A 211 7.55 1.87 10.35
CA ASP A 211 8.62 2.87 10.47
C ASP A 211 8.48 4.04 9.46
N GLU A 212 7.36 4.10 8.76
CA GLU A 212 7.11 5.11 7.73
C GLU A 212 5.97 6.06 8.13
N TYR A 213 6.00 7.26 7.56
CA TYR A 213 5.01 8.32 7.80
C TYR A 213 4.48 8.87 6.49
N CYS A 214 3.21 9.27 6.50
CA CYS A 214 2.61 10.09 5.46
C CYS A 214 2.60 11.54 5.94
N GLU A 215 3.23 12.43 5.19
CA GLU A 215 3.19 13.88 5.43
C GLU A 215 2.03 14.50 4.65
N VAL A 216 1.30 15.37 5.34
CA VAL A 216 0.10 16.02 4.80
C VAL A 216 0.17 17.52 5.00
#